data_a7ebd0e3990479d1c935710189ffa75c
#
_entry.id   a7ebd0e3990479d1c935710189ffa75c
#
_cell.length_a   1.000
_cell.length_b   1.000
_cell.length_c   1.000
_cell.angle_alpha   90.00
_cell.angle_beta   90.00
_cell.angle_gamma   90.00
#
_symmetry.space_group_name_H-M   'P 1'
#
loop_
_entity.id
_entity.type
_entity.pdbx_description
1 polymer ?
#
loop_
_entity_poly.entity_id
_entity_poly.type
_entity_poly.pdbx_seq_one_letter_code
_entity_poly.pdbx_strand_id
1 'polypeptide(L)'
;MPNANEPRFPTHVAIIVDGNRRWAKQRMLPVSMGHKAGFDRLREITRYAVGDRGVFVLSLYVFSTENFSRDAKEVGYLMDLFANNFRTIADEMNERGCKVLFSGRREGLQQRVLDAMDYMMDLTKDNEKGIVNFCLNYGSHAELTDAIRAIAAEVKAGTLEPEAIDEKVIEKHLYRDLPPVDLMIRTSGEERLSNFLLWQCAYAEFYFTDTLFPDFTKECFDKALAEYARRDRRMGGNTKK
;
A
#
# COMPACT_ATOMS: atom_id res chain seq x y z
N MET A 1 -8.38 -2.84 26.97
CA MET A 1 -9.45 -2.78 25.97
C MET A 1 -9.67 -1.32 25.64
N PRO A 2 -9.69 -0.88 24.39
CA PRO A 2 -9.97 0.51 24.06
C PRO A 2 -11.38 0.87 24.54
N ASN A 3 -11.53 2.09 25.04
CA ASN A 3 -12.79 2.63 25.53
C ASN A 3 -13.85 2.60 24.41
N ALA A 4 -15.04 2.07 24.69
CA ALA A 4 -16.14 1.96 23.73
C ALA A 4 -16.66 3.31 23.19
N ASN A 5 -16.20 4.43 23.71
CA ASN A 5 -16.61 5.80 23.35
C ASN A 5 -15.56 6.60 22.55
N GLU A 6 -14.38 6.03 22.26
CA GLU A 6 -13.43 6.72 21.38
C GLU A 6 -13.74 6.39 19.92
N PRO A 7 -13.75 7.39 19.02
CA PRO A 7 -13.96 7.13 17.61
C PRO A 7 -12.86 6.17 17.12
N ARG A 8 -13.27 5.07 16.47
CA ARG A 8 -12.34 4.08 15.94
C ARG A 8 -11.44 4.73 14.92
N PHE A 9 -10.14 4.48 15.05
CA PHE A 9 -9.13 4.96 14.13
C PHE A 9 -8.39 3.77 13.51
N PRO A 10 -8.17 3.72 12.18
CA PRO A 10 -7.50 2.60 11.54
C PRO A 10 -6.00 2.63 11.85
N THR A 11 -5.44 1.49 12.25
CA THR A 11 -3.99 1.31 12.41
C THR A 11 -3.31 1.19 11.06
N HIS A 12 -3.92 0.44 10.13
CA HIS A 12 -3.39 0.20 8.79
C HIS A 12 -4.40 0.65 7.73
N VAL A 13 -4.01 1.66 6.97
CA VAL A 13 -4.75 2.14 5.79
C VAL A 13 -4.03 1.70 4.52
N ALA A 14 -4.76 1.11 3.58
CA ALA A 14 -4.26 0.74 2.25
C ALA A 14 -4.96 1.57 1.17
N ILE A 15 -4.23 2.07 0.17
CA ILE A 15 -4.80 2.91 -0.90
C ILE A 15 -4.44 2.35 -2.28
N ILE A 16 -5.46 2.10 -3.11
CA ILE A 16 -5.29 1.88 -4.54
C ILE A 16 -5.40 3.23 -5.26
N VAL A 17 -4.27 3.72 -5.75
CA VAL A 17 -4.10 5.06 -6.33
C VAL A 17 -4.53 5.07 -7.81
N ASP A 18 -5.83 4.91 -8.07
CA ASP A 18 -6.39 4.79 -9.42
C ASP A 18 -6.93 6.12 -9.96
N GLY A 19 -6.91 6.28 -11.29
CA GLY A 19 -7.53 7.40 -12.00
C GLY A 19 -6.56 8.37 -12.68
N ASN A 20 -5.25 8.22 -12.57
CA ASN A 20 -4.24 9.13 -13.13
C ASN A 20 -4.42 9.34 -14.65
N ARG A 21 -4.61 8.26 -15.41
CA ARG A 21 -4.80 8.32 -16.87
C ARG A 21 -6.16 8.99 -17.22
N ARG A 22 -7.22 8.67 -16.50
CA ARG A 22 -8.56 9.28 -16.68
C ARG A 22 -8.52 10.78 -16.39
N TRP A 23 -7.82 11.18 -15.33
CA TRP A 23 -7.62 12.57 -14.95
C TRP A 23 -6.93 13.38 -16.07
N ALA A 24 -5.85 12.85 -16.65
CA ALA A 24 -5.16 13.49 -17.77
C ALA A 24 -6.08 13.59 -19.01
N LYS A 25 -6.78 12.49 -19.36
CA LYS A 25 -7.71 12.45 -20.51
C LYS A 25 -8.82 13.49 -20.38
N GLN A 26 -9.44 13.63 -19.20
CA GLN A 26 -10.51 14.61 -18.96
C GLN A 26 -10.03 16.05 -19.15
N ARG A 27 -8.73 16.31 -18.99
CA ARG A 27 -8.07 17.62 -19.11
C ARG A 27 -7.34 17.81 -20.43
N MET A 28 -7.47 16.85 -21.35
CA MET A 28 -6.76 16.85 -22.65
C MET A 28 -5.22 16.94 -22.47
N LEU A 29 -4.70 16.37 -21.41
CA LEU A 29 -3.28 16.36 -21.08
C LEU A 29 -2.63 15.01 -21.44
N PRO A 30 -1.32 14.98 -21.69
CA PRO A 30 -0.57 13.73 -21.83
C PRO A 30 -0.71 12.84 -20.57
N VAL A 31 -0.70 11.51 -20.75
CA VAL A 31 -0.80 10.54 -19.65
C VAL A 31 0.29 10.75 -18.60
N SER A 32 1.50 11.13 -19.00
CA SER A 32 2.60 11.44 -18.10
C SER A 32 2.29 12.56 -17.10
N MET A 33 1.51 13.56 -17.52
CA MET A 33 1.05 14.64 -16.62
C MET A 33 0.09 14.11 -15.56
N GLY A 34 -0.77 13.15 -15.90
CA GLY A 34 -1.63 12.48 -14.94
C GLY A 34 -0.85 11.67 -13.92
N HIS A 35 0.18 10.94 -14.37
CA HIS A 35 1.08 10.21 -13.44
C HIS A 35 1.86 11.14 -12.53
N LYS A 36 2.35 12.26 -13.07
CA LYS A 36 3.03 13.28 -12.24
C LYS A 36 2.09 13.86 -11.19
N ALA A 37 0.90 14.30 -11.58
CA ALA A 37 -0.11 14.84 -10.66
C ALA A 37 -0.51 13.81 -9.60
N GLY A 38 -0.68 12.54 -9.98
CA GLY A 38 -0.93 11.44 -9.04
C GLY A 38 0.23 11.21 -8.09
N PHE A 39 1.47 11.31 -8.56
CA PHE A 39 2.64 11.18 -7.70
C PHE A 39 2.76 12.35 -6.69
N ASP A 40 2.53 13.58 -7.15
CA ASP A 40 2.52 14.76 -6.27
C ASP A 40 1.43 14.61 -5.17
N ARG A 41 0.24 14.10 -5.54
CA ARG A 41 -0.83 13.78 -4.60
C ARG A 41 -0.46 12.64 -3.64
N LEU A 42 0.16 11.58 -4.14
CA LEU A 42 0.64 10.46 -3.32
C LEU A 42 1.58 10.96 -2.22
N ARG A 43 2.56 11.80 -2.57
CA ARG A 43 3.49 12.40 -1.62
C ARG A 43 2.76 13.24 -0.55
N GLU A 44 1.77 14.06 -0.96
CA GLU A 44 0.97 14.86 -0.03
C GLU A 44 0.16 13.99 0.92
N ILE A 45 -0.58 13.00 0.40
CA ILE A 45 -1.41 12.10 1.21
C ILE A 45 -0.54 11.24 2.13
N THR A 46 0.62 10.77 1.66
CA THR A 46 1.56 10.03 2.51
C THR A 46 1.97 10.85 3.73
N ARG A 47 2.43 12.10 3.52
CA ARG A 47 2.81 12.98 4.62
C ARG A 47 1.66 13.27 5.57
N TYR A 48 0.47 13.50 5.03
CA TYR A 48 -0.73 13.80 5.81
C TYR A 48 -1.17 12.59 6.64
N ALA A 49 -1.26 11.42 6.05
CA ALA A 49 -1.74 10.21 6.72
C ALA A 49 -0.86 9.81 7.91
N VAL A 50 0.46 9.66 7.68
CA VAL A 50 1.37 9.19 8.74
C VAL A 50 1.82 10.31 9.69
N GLY A 51 1.97 11.55 9.21
CA GLY A 51 2.44 12.68 9.99
C GLY A 51 1.32 13.38 10.75
N ASP A 52 0.32 13.88 10.03
CA ASP A 52 -0.69 14.77 10.60
C ASP A 52 -1.87 13.99 11.21
N ARG A 53 -2.24 12.84 10.62
CA ARG A 53 -3.35 12.00 11.09
C ARG A 53 -2.93 10.84 11.99
N GLY A 54 -1.64 10.50 12.02
CA GLY A 54 -1.13 9.46 12.90
C GLY A 54 -1.53 8.03 12.49
N VAL A 55 -1.80 7.78 11.19
CA VAL A 55 -1.96 6.42 10.66
C VAL A 55 -0.64 5.69 10.83
N PHE A 56 -0.64 4.57 11.57
CA PHE A 56 0.60 3.88 11.88
C PHE A 56 1.18 3.15 10.66
N VAL A 57 0.36 2.48 9.85
CA VAL A 57 0.78 1.83 8.60
C VAL A 57 -0.02 2.39 7.43
N LEU A 58 0.68 2.86 6.40
CA LEU A 58 0.09 3.27 5.13
C LEU A 58 0.67 2.43 4.00
N SER A 59 -0.15 1.56 3.38
CA SER A 59 0.22 0.80 2.18
C SER A 59 -0.33 1.45 0.92
N LEU A 60 0.52 1.67 -0.08
CA LEU A 60 0.20 2.39 -1.32
C LEU A 60 0.44 1.51 -2.53
N TYR A 61 -0.60 1.24 -3.34
CA TYR A 61 -0.49 0.44 -4.57
C TYR A 61 -0.02 1.31 -5.72
N VAL A 62 1.30 1.44 -5.86
CA VAL A 62 1.90 2.37 -6.83
C VAL A 62 2.16 1.75 -8.21
N PHE A 63 2.39 0.43 -8.27
CA PHE A 63 2.61 -0.28 -9.54
C PHE A 63 2.36 -1.79 -9.37
N SER A 64 1.38 -2.32 -10.10
CA SER A 64 1.05 -3.74 -10.06
C SER A 64 1.92 -4.56 -11.03
N THR A 65 2.00 -5.88 -10.81
CA THR A 65 2.63 -6.83 -11.75
C THR A 65 2.04 -6.72 -13.16
N GLU A 66 0.72 -6.50 -13.25
CA GLU A 66 0.01 -6.38 -14.51
C GLU A 66 0.32 -5.08 -15.27
N ASN A 67 0.84 -4.05 -14.57
CA ASN A 67 1.17 -2.77 -15.20
C ASN A 67 2.36 -2.85 -16.17
N PHE A 68 3.19 -3.89 -16.09
CA PHE A 68 4.22 -4.14 -17.09
C PHE A 68 3.67 -4.44 -18.49
N SER A 69 2.40 -4.85 -18.60
CA SER A 69 1.72 -5.02 -19.90
C SER A 69 1.35 -3.71 -20.60
N ARG A 70 1.54 -2.56 -19.94
CA ARG A 70 1.29 -1.23 -20.53
C ARG A 70 2.34 -0.89 -21.59
N ASP A 71 2.08 0.19 -22.34
CA ASP A 71 3.05 0.74 -23.28
C ASP A 71 4.42 0.96 -22.63
N ALA A 72 5.50 0.55 -23.31
CA ALA A 72 6.86 0.59 -22.77
C ALA A 72 7.33 2.01 -22.39
N LYS A 73 6.86 3.05 -23.12
CA LYS A 73 7.19 4.45 -22.80
C LYS A 73 6.49 4.89 -21.52
N GLU A 74 5.24 4.45 -21.29
CA GLU A 74 4.51 4.72 -20.04
C GLU A 74 5.22 4.05 -18.87
N VAL A 75 5.59 2.76 -18.99
CA VAL A 75 6.32 2.03 -17.94
C VAL A 75 7.67 2.70 -17.66
N GLY A 76 8.43 3.04 -18.71
CA GLY A 76 9.71 3.75 -18.58
C GLY A 76 9.57 5.07 -17.83
N TYR A 77 8.56 5.87 -18.18
CA TYR A 77 8.27 7.14 -17.48
C TYR A 77 7.96 6.94 -15.99
N LEU A 78 7.16 5.92 -15.64
CA LEU A 78 6.86 5.60 -14.25
C LEU A 78 8.11 5.18 -13.48
N MET A 79 8.98 4.35 -14.06
CA MET A 79 10.24 3.95 -13.44
C MET A 79 11.17 5.16 -13.22
N ASP A 80 11.22 6.10 -14.18
CA ASP A 80 11.94 7.38 -14.03
C ASP A 80 11.35 8.23 -12.90
N LEU A 81 10.02 8.33 -12.84
CA LEU A 81 9.33 9.09 -11.80
C LEU A 81 9.66 8.54 -10.41
N PHE A 82 9.65 7.22 -10.23
CA PHE A 82 10.01 6.59 -8.96
C PHE A 82 11.47 6.82 -8.61
N ALA A 83 12.42 6.48 -9.50
CA ALA A 83 13.84 6.60 -9.25
C ALA A 83 14.26 8.04 -8.88
N ASN A 84 13.69 9.03 -9.57
CA ASN A 84 14.06 10.44 -9.38
C ASN A 84 13.47 11.07 -8.12
N ASN A 85 12.38 10.51 -7.57
CA ASN A 85 11.66 11.15 -6.46
C ASN A 85 11.72 10.36 -5.14
N PHE A 86 12.10 9.08 -5.17
CA PHE A 86 12.15 8.26 -3.96
C PHE A 86 13.11 8.83 -2.91
N ARG A 87 14.25 9.40 -3.31
CA ARG A 87 15.18 10.02 -2.36
C ARG A 87 14.54 11.16 -1.57
N THR A 88 13.80 12.04 -2.24
CA THR A 88 13.10 13.15 -1.56
C THR A 88 12.04 12.64 -0.58
N ILE A 89 11.30 11.57 -0.95
CA ILE A 89 10.33 10.95 -0.04
C ILE A 89 11.06 10.30 1.14
N ALA A 90 12.23 9.67 0.92
CA ALA A 90 13.02 9.07 1.98
C ALA A 90 13.42 10.10 3.04
N ASP A 91 13.96 11.24 2.60
CA ASP A 91 14.36 12.33 3.51
C ASP A 91 13.17 12.83 4.33
N GLU A 92 12.01 13.07 3.68
CA GLU A 92 10.78 13.50 4.36
C GLU A 92 10.24 12.48 5.37
N MET A 93 10.31 11.18 5.04
CA MET A 93 9.86 10.13 5.96
C MET A 93 10.85 9.96 7.11
N ASN A 94 12.13 10.08 6.85
CA ASN A 94 13.16 10.04 7.89
C ASN A 94 13.03 11.18 8.89
N GLU A 95 12.83 12.42 8.43
CA GLU A 95 12.56 13.58 9.29
C GLU A 95 11.33 13.39 10.19
N ARG A 96 10.31 12.65 9.70
CA ARG A 96 9.10 12.33 10.45
C ARG A 96 9.26 11.11 11.38
N GLY A 97 10.38 10.42 11.31
CA GLY A 97 10.62 9.18 12.05
C GLY A 97 9.78 8.00 11.55
N CYS A 98 9.38 8.02 10.26
CA CYS A 98 8.61 6.94 9.64
C CYS A 98 9.52 6.01 8.85
N LYS A 99 9.32 4.70 9.01
CA LYS A 99 10.00 3.64 8.25
C LYS A 99 9.40 3.50 6.87
N VAL A 100 10.25 3.32 5.85
CA VAL A 100 9.79 3.01 4.49
C VAL A 100 10.08 1.54 4.17
N LEU A 101 9.06 0.85 3.66
CA LEU A 101 9.14 -0.53 3.18
C LEU A 101 8.64 -0.61 1.73
N PHE A 102 9.06 -1.67 1.06
CA PHE A 102 8.55 -2.02 -0.27
C PHE A 102 8.05 -3.47 -0.27
N SER A 103 6.82 -3.68 -0.73
CA SER A 103 6.25 -4.99 -1.03
C SER A 103 6.20 -5.19 -2.53
N GLY A 104 6.60 -6.37 -3.00
CA GLY A 104 6.61 -6.76 -4.42
C GLY A 104 7.92 -7.38 -4.86
N ARG A 105 7.92 -7.89 -6.09
CA ARG A 105 9.08 -8.54 -6.68
C ARG A 105 10.11 -7.52 -7.14
N ARG A 106 11.38 -7.83 -6.95
CA ARG A 106 12.50 -6.98 -7.42
C ARG A 106 12.85 -7.26 -8.88
N GLU A 107 12.56 -8.48 -9.34
CA GLU A 107 12.83 -8.91 -10.72
C GLU A 107 12.05 -8.07 -11.72
N GLY A 108 12.74 -7.66 -12.79
CA GLY A 108 12.17 -6.81 -13.83
C GLY A 108 12.18 -5.31 -13.53
N LEU A 109 12.54 -4.89 -12.30
CA LEU A 109 12.78 -3.48 -12.00
C LEU A 109 14.16 -3.03 -12.48
N GLN A 110 14.25 -1.78 -12.94
CA GLN A 110 15.52 -1.19 -13.37
C GLN A 110 16.43 -0.94 -12.15
N GLN A 111 17.75 -1.13 -12.31
CA GLN A 111 18.73 -1.01 -11.22
C GLN A 111 18.61 0.32 -10.46
N ARG A 112 18.43 1.44 -11.15
CA ARG A 112 18.26 2.77 -10.50
C ARG A 112 17.02 2.85 -9.59
N VAL A 113 15.95 2.10 -9.87
CA VAL A 113 14.78 2.01 -8.99
C VAL A 113 15.13 1.18 -7.76
N LEU A 114 15.81 0.04 -7.96
CA LEU A 114 16.29 -0.80 -6.86
C LEU A 114 17.23 -0.04 -5.92
N ASP A 115 18.19 0.72 -6.47
CA ASP A 115 19.12 1.53 -5.68
C ASP A 115 18.37 2.60 -4.86
N ALA A 116 17.34 3.22 -5.44
CA ALA A 116 16.52 4.21 -4.76
C ALA A 116 15.66 3.56 -3.65
N MET A 117 15.10 2.37 -3.88
CA MET A 117 14.37 1.60 -2.87
C MET A 117 15.27 1.22 -1.70
N ASP A 118 16.47 0.69 -1.98
CA ASP A 118 17.43 0.28 -0.96
C ASP A 118 17.89 1.48 -0.12
N TYR A 119 18.16 2.62 -0.78
CA TYR A 119 18.47 3.88 -0.08
C TYR A 119 17.36 4.30 0.89
N MET A 120 16.08 4.26 0.45
CA MET A 120 14.95 4.63 1.30
C MET A 120 14.82 3.71 2.51
N MET A 121 14.91 2.40 2.28
CA MET A 121 14.79 1.42 3.35
C MET A 121 15.94 1.53 4.35
N ASP A 122 17.18 1.71 3.88
CA ASP A 122 18.34 1.81 4.75
C ASP A 122 18.34 3.11 5.57
N LEU A 123 18.00 4.25 4.93
CA LEU A 123 17.92 5.54 5.62
C LEU A 123 16.87 5.54 6.75
N THR A 124 15.77 4.80 6.57
CA THR A 124 14.61 4.86 7.49
C THR A 124 14.44 3.62 8.37
N LYS A 125 15.39 2.66 8.33
CA LYS A 125 15.25 1.34 8.97
C LYS A 125 15.01 1.39 10.49
N ASP A 126 15.57 2.38 11.17
CA ASP A 126 15.50 2.51 12.62
C ASP A 126 14.34 3.41 13.10
N ASN A 127 13.50 3.90 12.16
CA ASN A 127 12.36 4.74 12.49
C ASN A 127 11.17 3.89 12.99
N GLU A 128 10.41 4.41 13.96
CA GLU A 128 9.35 3.68 14.66
C GLU A 128 8.01 4.40 14.76
N LYS A 129 7.92 5.68 14.35
CA LYS A 129 6.69 6.48 14.50
C LYS A 129 5.57 6.09 13.54
N GLY A 130 5.90 5.39 12.46
CA GLY A 130 4.94 4.90 11.47
C GLY A 130 5.65 4.17 10.34
N ILE A 131 4.87 3.53 9.48
CA ILE A 131 5.37 2.73 8.36
C ILE A 131 4.67 3.17 7.07
N VAL A 132 5.46 3.49 6.05
CA VAL A 132 4.96 3.66 4.68
C VAL A 132 5.43 2.49 3.84
N ASN A 133 4.50 1.67 3.35
CA ASN A 133 4.75 0.50 2.53
C ASN A 133 4.35 0.77 1.08
N PHE A 134 5.32 0.91 0.18
CA PHE A 134 5.07 1.05 -1.25
C PHE A 134 4.94 -0.33 -1.90
N CYS A 135 3.75 -0.66 -2.41
CA CYS A 135 3.52 -1.88 -3.18
C CYS A 135 3.89 -1.62 -4.64
N LEU A 136 5.14 -1.98 -4.99
CA LEU A 136 5.77 -1.75 -6.30
C LEU A 136 6.11 -3.09 -6.95
N ASN A 137 5.72 -3.30 -8.21
CA ASN A 137 5.77 -4.61 -8.86
C ASN A 137 5.09 -5.67 -7.99
N TYR A 138 3.95 -5.28 -7.43
CA TYR A 138 3.22 -6.08 -6.46
C TYR A 138 1.96 -6.71 -7.08
N GLY A 139 1.63 -7.88 -6.60
CA GLY A 139 0.35 -8.56 -6.79
C GLY A 139 0.21 -9.64 -5.73
N SER A 140 -0.96 -9.74 -5.10
CA SER A 140 -1.18 -10.67 -3.98
C SER A 140 -1.05 -12.14 -4.40
N HIS A 141 -1.44 -12.47 -5.65
CA HIS A 141 -1.20 -13.82 -6.19
C HIS A 141 0.30 -14.14 -6.27
N ALA A 142 1.13 -13.16 -6.65
CA ALA A 142 2.58 -13.34 -6.68
C ALA A 142 3.15 -13.48 -5.27
N GLU A 143 2.73 -12.63 -4.32
CA GLU A 143 3.13 -12.70 -2.92
C GLU A 143 2.81 -14.06 -2.30
N LEU A 144 1.56 -14.52 -2.44
CA LEU A 144 1.13 -15.83 -1.92
C LEU A 144 1.88 -17.00 -2.58
N THR A 145 2.14 -16.91 -3.89
CA THR A 145 2.92 -17.93 -4.59
C THR A 145 4.34 -18.00 -4.06
N ASP A 146 4.97 -16.85 -3.82
CA ASP A 146 6.34 -16.77 -3.31
C ASP A 146 6.40 -17.23 -1.84
N ALA A 147 5.39 -16.89 -1.01
CA ALA A 147 5.25 -17.40 0.35
C ALA A 147 5.10 -18.94 0.39
N ILE A 148 4.23 -19.50 -0.45
CA ILE A 148 4.04 -20.96 -0.54
C ILE A 148 5.34 -21.67 -0.97
N ARG A 149 6.09 -21.09 -1.92
CA ARG A 149 7.39 -21.63 -2.32
C ARG A 149 8.42 -21.63 -1.20
N ALA A 150 8.46 -20.54 -0.42
CA ALA A 150 9.35 -20.46 0.74
C ALA A 150 9.00 -21.50 1.80
N ILE A 151 7.72 -21.63 2.15
CA ILE A 151 7.20 -22.64 3.08
C ILE A 151 7.53 -24.06 2.58
N ALA A 152 7.30 -24.35 1.30
CA ALA A 152 7.62 -25.64 0.72
C ALA A 152 9.13 -25.96 0.75
N ALA A 153 9.98 -24.95 0.64
CA ALA A 153 11.43 -25.13 0.78
C ALA A 153 11.83 -25.46 2.22
N GLU A 154 11.21 -24.83 3.22
CA GLU A 154 11.43 -25.15 4.65
C GLU A 154 10.97 -26.58 4.99
N VAL A 155 9.81 -27.00 4.49
CA VAL A 155 9.32 -28.37 4.65
C VAL A 155 10.30 -29.35 4.01
N LYS A 156 10.76 -29.09 2.79
CA LYS A 156 11.74 -29.95 2.12
C LYS A 156 13.08 -30.02 2.88
N ALA A 157 13.46 -28.94 3.53
CA ALA A 157 14.70 -28.88 4.35
C ALA A 157 14.54 -29.54 5.73
N GLY A 158 13.32 -29.96 6.12
CA GLY A 158 13.02 -30.53 7.43
C GLY A 158 13.07 -29.52 8.58
N THR A 159 12.94 -28.22 8.29
CA THR A 159 12.90 -27.14 9.28
C THR A 159 11.48 -26.73 9.66
N LEU A 160 10.49 -27.20 8.92
CA LEU A 160 9.07 -26.99 9.17
C LEU A 160 8.30 -28.28 8.89
N GLU A 161 7.49 -28.75 9.85
CA GLU A 161 6.58 -29.88 9.63
C GLU A 161 5.32 -29.41 8.91
N PRO A 162 4.78 -30.18 7.94
CA PRO A 162 3.57 -29.79 7.20
C PRO A 162 2.37 -29.50 8.11
N GLU A 163 2.23 -30.24 9.21
CA GLU A 163 1.15 -30.11 10.18
C GLU A 163 1.25 -28.83 11.04
N ALA A 164 2.43 -28.18 11.07
CA ALA A 164 2.65 -26.92 11.76
C ALA A 164 2.33 -25.70 10.89
N ILE A 165 1.93 -25.90 9.63
CA ILE A 165 1.55 -24.79 8.74
C ILE A 165 0.16 -24.29 9.15
N ASP A 166 0.14 -23.08 9.74
CA ASP A 166 -1.06 -22.34 10.10
C ASP A 166 -1.05 -20.95 9.42
N GLU A 167 -2.06 -20.13 9.70
CA GLU A 167 -2.15 -18.77 9.19
C GLU A 167 -0.95 -17.91 9.57
N LYS A 168 -0.38 -18.09 10.77
CA LYS A 168 0.78 -17.34 11.25
C LYS A 168 2.06 -17.70 10.48
N VAL A 169 2.19 -18.97 10.08
CA VAL A 169 3.30 -19.39 9.23
C VAL A 169 3.18 -18.70 7.87
N ILE A 170 1.97 -18.65 7.28
CA ILE A 170 1.75 -17.96 6.01
C ILE A 170 2.08 -16.46 6.16
N GLU A 171 1.57 -15.79 7.21
CA GLU A 171 1.80 -14.37 7.47
C GLU A 171 3.30 -14.02 7.56
N LYS A 172 4.10 -14.85 8.23
CA LYS A 172 5.56 -14.67 8.33
C LYS A 172 6.29 -14.77 6.98
N HIS A 173 5.71 -15.46 6.01
CA HIS A 173 6.29 -15.64 4.69
C HIS A 173 5.76 -14.62 3.65
N LEU A 174 4.80 -13.76 4.03
CA LEU A 174 4.43 -12.63 3.19
C LEU A 174 5.59 -11.65 3.03
N TYR A 175 5.55 -10.78 2.02
CA TYR A 175 6.65 -9.87 1.75
C TYR A 175 7.02 -8.96 2.92
N ARG A 176 6.05 -8.62 3.78
CA ARG A 176 6.25 -7.80 4.98
C ARG A 176 5.37 -8.28 6.13
N ASP A 177 5.95 -8.31 7.31
CA ASP A 177 5.22 -8.51 8.56
C ASP A 177 4.57 -7.18 8.97
N LEU A 178 3.33 -6.99 8.54
CA LEU A 178 2.51 -5.80 8.81
C LEU A 178 1.17 -6.23 9.42
N PRO A 179 0.56 -5.40 10.26
CA PRO A 179 -0.77 -5.70 10.78
C PRO A 179 -1.79 -5.81 9.64
N PRO A 180 -2.91 -6.54 9.83
CA PRO A 180 -4.00 -6.59 8.86
C PRO A 180 -4.48 -5.19 8.48
N VAL A 181 -4.96 -5.05 7.24
CA VAL A 181 -5.54 -3.79 6.77
C VAL A 181 -6.88 -3.53 7.47
N ASP A 182 -7.02 -2.36 8.08
CA ASP A 182 -8.28 -1.93 8.67
C ASP A 182 -9.19 -1.23 7.66
N LEU A 183 -8.61 -0.33 6.87
CA LEU A 183 -9.33 0.45 5.87
C LEU A 183 -8.61 0.38 4.52
N MET A 184 -9.29 -0.12 3.50
CA MET A 184 -8.84 -0.08 2.12
C MET A 184 -9.62 0.98 1.35
N ILE A 185 -8.91 1.95 0.80
CA ILE A 185 -9.45 3.05 -0.01
C ILE A 185 -9.15 2.79 -1.48
N ARG A 186 -10.15 2.92 -2.35
CA ARG A 186 -9.92 2.95 -3.80
C ARG A 186 -10.59 4.14 -4.44
N THR A 187 -9.81 4.88 -5.22
CA THR A 187 -10.25 6.05 -5.97
C THR A 187 -10.77 5.66 -7.35
N SER A 188 -11.49 6.58 -8.00
CA SER A 188 -11.91 6.55 -9.40
C SER A 188 -13.12 5.64 -9.74
N GLY A 189 -14.00 5.34 -8.76
CA GLY A 189 -15.27 4.67 -8.99
C GLY A 189 -15.19 3.17 -9.28
N GLU A 190 -14.03 2.54 -9.08
CA GLU A 190 -13.84 1.11 -9.29
C GLU A 190 -13.96 0.35 -7.98
N GLU A 191 -14.87 -0.62 -7.90
CA GLU A 191 -15.16 -1.39 -6.70
C GLU A 191 -14.57 -2.81 -6.77
N ARG A 192 -13.26 -2.91 -6.78
CA ARG A 192 -12.48 -4.17 -6.79
C ARG A 192 -11.09 -3.98 -6.20
N LEU A 193 -10.46 -5.07 -5.71
CA LEU A 193 -9.12 -5.06 -5.12
C LEU A 193 -7.99 -5.10 -6.15
N SER A 194 -8.25 -5.59 -7.35
CA SER A 194 -7.24 -5.71 -8.42
C SER A 194 -5.95 -6.38 -7.95
N ASN A 195 -6.06 -7.51 -7.25
CA ASN A 195 -4.92 -8.28 -6.78
C ASN A 195 -4.06 -7.55 -5.72
N PHE A 196 -4.67 -6.62 -4.96
CA PHE A 196 -4.00 -5.83 -3.92
C PHE A 196 -4.29 -6.37 -2.53
N LEU A 197 -3.26 -6.76 -1.79
CA LEU A 197 -3.26 -7.16 -0.37
C LEU A 197 -4.43 -8.09 0.02
N LEU A 198 -4.71 -9.15 -0.80
CA LEU A 198 -5.87 -10.01 -0.61
C LEU A 198 -5.90 -10.69 0.77
N TRP A 199 -4.76 -11.20 1.24
CA TRP A 199 -4.64 -11.80 2.56
C TRP A 199 -4.85 -10.78 3.66
N GLN A 200 -4.15 -9.66 3.56
CA GLN A 200 -4.17 -8.61 4.58
C GLN A 200 -5.50 -7.87 4.65
N CYS A 201 -6.29 -7.85 3.56
CA CYS A 201 -7.61 -7.21 3.48
C CYS A 201 -8.78 -8.13 3.86
N ALA A 202 -8.54 -9.36 4.35
CA ALA A 202 -9.60 -10.33 4.62
C ALA A 202 -10.74 -9.80 5.51
N TYR A 203 -10.45 -8.88 6.42
CA TYR A 203 -11.42 -8.23 7.32
C TYR A 203 -11.40 -6.70 7.21
N ALA A 204 -10.83 -6.15 6.14
CA ALA A 204 -10.77 -4.70 5.94
C ALA A 204 -12.15 -4.11 5.65
N GLU A 205 -12.38 -2.88 6.13
CA GLU A 205 -13.47 -2.05 5.64
C GLU A 205 -13.06 -1.39 4.31
N PHE A 206 -13.98 -1.34 3.34
CA PHE A 206 -13.73 -0.77 2.04
C PHE A 206 -14.39 0.60 1.88
N TYR A 207 -13.62 1.56 1.37
CA TYR A 207 -14.13 2.86 0.99
C TYR A 207 -13.83 3.12 -0.50
N PHE A 208 -14.87 3.19 -1.30
CA PHE A 208 -14.79 3.49 -2.74
C PHE A 208 -15.24 4.93 -2.99
N THR A 209 -14.54 5.65 -3.87
CA THR A 209 -14.89 7.03 -4.24
C THR A 209 -14.67 7.26 -5.73
N ASP A 210 -15.57 8.03 -6.35
CA ASP A 210 -15.47 8.45 -7.75
C ASP A 210 -14.34 9.44 -8.01
N THR A 211 -13.82 10.08 -6.94
CA THR A 211 -12.71 11.03 -7.03
C THR A 211 -11.50 10.36 -7.67
N LEU A 212 -10.96 10.95 -8.75
CA LEU A 212 -9.72 10.50 -9.37
C LEU A 212 -8.53 10.81 -8.45
N PHE A 213 -7.53 9.91 -8.39
CA PHE A 213 -6.48 10.04 -7.37
C PHE A 213 -5.74 11.39 -7.39
N PRO A 214 -5.41 12.05 -8.52
CA PRO A 214 -4.82 13.39 -8.48
C PRO A 214 -5.66 14.45 -7.77
N ASP A 215 -6.99 14.27 -7.72
CA ASP A 215 -7.93 15.16 -7.04
C ASP A 215 -8.30 14.67 -5.62
N PHE A 216 -7.75 13.56 -5.14
CA PHE A 216 -8.01 12.99 -3.82
C PHE A 216 -7.26 13.77 -2.73
N THR A 217 -7.89 14.81 -2.21
CA THR A 217 -7.30 15.74 -1.23
C THR A 217 -7.28 15.17 0.20
N LYS A 218 -6.70 15.93 1.13
CA LYS A 218 -6.70 15.63 2.56
C LYS A 218 -8.12 15.51 3.12
N GLU A 219 -9.02 16.36 2.65
CA GLU A 219 -10.44 16.34 3.02
C GLU A 219 -11.13 15.06 2.51
N CYS A 220 -10.73 14.54 1.33
CA CYS A 220 -11.22 13.25 0.85
C CYS A 220 -10.72 12.10 1.72
N PHE A 221 -9.45 12.15 2.15
CA PHE A 221 -8.88 11.18 3.07
C PHE A 221 -9.60 11.21 4.43
N ASP A 222 -9.86 12.40 4.98
CA ASP A 222 -10.59 12.56 6.24
C ASP A 222 -12.04 12.04 6.16
N LYS A 223 -12.71 12.20 5.01
CA LYS A 223 -14.02 11.59 4.78
C LYS A 223 -13.96 10.06 4.85
N ALA A 224 -12.92 9.44 4.28
CA ALA A 224 -12.75 7.99 4.37
C ALA A 224 -12.51 7.53 5.81
N LEU A 225 -11.70 8.26 6.59
CA LEU A 225 -11.49 7.98 8.02
C LEU A 225 -12.77 8.16 8.83
N ALA A 226 -13.55 9.21 8.57
CA ALA A 226 -14.82 9.45 9.24
C ALA A 226 -15.86 8.37 8.92
N GLU A 227 -15.89 7.87 7.69
CA GLU A 227 -16.75 6.75 7.30
C GLU A 227 -16.35 5.47 8.00
N TYR A 228 -15.04 5.16 8.07
CA TYR A 228 -14.53 4.03 8.83
C TYR A 228 -14.94 4.10 10.32
N ALA A 229 -14.78 5.27 10.94
CA ALA A 229 -15.10 5.47 12.35
C ALA A 229 -16.58 5.19 12.69
N ARG A 230 -17.50 5.37 11.74
CA ARG A 230 -18.94 5.12 11.92
C ARG A 230 -19.34 3.65 11.76
N ARG A 231 -18.48 2.81 11.16
CA ARG A 231 -18.82 1.41 10.89
C ARG A 231 -18.65 0.53 12.12
N ASP A 232 -19.55 -0.43 12.29
CA ASP A 232 -19.48 -1.45 13.33
C ASP A 232 -18.81 -2.73 12.79
N ARG A 233 -17.57 -3.00 13.20
CA ARG A 233 -16.81 -4.21 12.81
C ARG A 233 -17.17 -5.36 13.74
N ARG A 234 -18.01 -6.26 13.28
CA ARG A 234 -18.51 -7.41 14.06
C ARG A 234 -17.59 -8.63 14.03
N MET A 235 -16.71 -8.75 13.05
CA MET A 235 -15.78 -9.90 12.85
C MET A 235 -16.44 -11.27 13.11
N GLY A 236 -17.69 -11.45 12.65
CA GLY A 236 -18.46 -12.68 12.86
C GLY A 236 -19.10 -12.83 14.25
N GLY A 237 -18.90 -11.87 15.17
CA GLY A 237 -19.49 -11.90 16.53
C GLY A 237 -20.79 -11.12 16.63
N ASN A 238 -21.59 -11.42 17.70
CA ASN A 238 -22.79 -10.66 18.02
C ASN A 238 -22.42 -9.33 18.68
N THR A 239 -23.09 -8.23 18.31
CA THR A 239 -23.02 -6.97 19.06
C THR A 239 -23.53 -7.23 20.48
N LYS A 240 -22.69 -6.99 21.50
CA LYS A 240 -23.22 -6.88 22.85
C LYS A 240 -24.14 -5.66 22.86
N LYS A 241 -25.43 -5.92 23.11
CA LYS A 241 -26.41 -4.87 23.38
C LYS A 241 -26.06 -4.15 24.68
#